data_c14f4299bae7add53ee3121976f4b656
#
_entry.id   c14f4299bae7add53ee3121976f4b656
#
_cell.length_a   1.000
_cell.length_b   1.000
_cell.length_c   1.000
_cell.angle_alpha   90.00
_cell.angle_beta   90.00
_cell.angle_gamma   90.00
#
_symmetry.space_group_name_H-M   'P 1'
#
loop_
_entity.id
_entity.type
_entity.pdbx_description
1 polymer ?
#
loop_
_entity_poly.entity_id
_entity_poly.type
_entity_poly.pdbx_seq_one_letter_code
_entity_poly.pdbx_strand_id
1 'polypeptide(L)'
;MAGMFHLFTHAMFKALLFLGAGCIIHAVHSNEMSTMGGLRKYMPITHITFLIACLAIAGIPPFSGFFSKDEILTACFQFSPVMGWIMTIIAGMTAFYMFRLYYGIFWGTENKELHAAHTPHESPLTMTFPLMFLAAITIVCGWILPFGHFVSANGEAYDIHLNAQVAATSIIVAVIAILLATWMYAREKQPVADMLAARFSTLHRAAYKLSLIHISEPTRLALI
;
A
#
# COMPACT_ATOMS: atom_id res chain seq x y z
N MET A 1 -1.17 -10.98 20.82
CA MET A 1 -2.48 -10.58 20.27
C MET A 1 -2.32 -9.54 19.15
N ALA A 2 -1.63 -8.40 19.36
CA ALA A 2 -1.41 -7.35 18.35
C ALA A 2 -0.99 -7.87 16.96
N GLY A 3 -0.01 -8.79 16.92
CA GLY A 3 0.44 -9.39 15.66
C GLY A 3 -0.62 -10.18 14.92
N MET A 4 -1.49 -10.91 15.60
CA MET A 4 -2.58 -11.67 14.99
C MET A 4 -3.66 -10.75 14.43
N PHE A 5 -4.01 -9.70 15.15
CA PHE A 5 -4.93 -8.67 14.68
C PHE A 5 -4.39 -7.97 13.42
N HIS A 6 -3.10 -7.61 13.45
CA HIS A 6 -2.46 -7.02 12.27
C HIS A 6 -2.40 -8.00 11.10
N LEU A 7 -2.11 -9.28 11.34
CA LEU A 7 -2.10 -10.30 10.29
C LEU A 7 -3.47 -10.40 9.59
N PHE A 8 -4.55 -10.36 10.36
CA PHE A 8 -5.90 -10.38 9.81
C PHE A 8 -6.21 -9.14 8.97
N THR A 9 -6.01 -7.94 9.52
CA THR A 9 -6.25 -6.68 8.77
C THR A 9 -5.33 -6.56 7.55
N HIS A 10 -4.06 -7.00 7.70
CA HIS A 10 -3.07 -7.05 6.62
C HIS A 10 -3.51 -7.96 5.48
N ALA A 11 -4.08 -9.14 5.78
CA ALA A 11 -4.58 -10.04 4.76
C ALA A 11 -5.68 -9.37 3.92
N MET A 12 -6.61 -8.62 4.54
CA MET A 12 -7.72 -7.96 3.85
C MET A 12 -7.22 -6.88 2.87
N PHE A 13 -6.44 -5.91 3.34
CA PHE A 13 -6.00 -4.84 2.44
C PHE A 13 -4.91 -5.31 1.46
N LYS A 14 -4.13 -6.35 1.78
CA LYS A 14 -3.21 -6.96 0.81
C LYS A 14 -3.95 -7.70 -0.30
N ALA A 15 -4.95 -8.50 0.03
CA ALA A 15 -5.79 -9.13 -0.97
C ALA A 15 -6.44 -8.09 -1.90
N LEU A 16 -6.94 -6.98 -1.32
CA LEU A 16 -7.49 -5.86 -2.07
C LEU A 16 -6.47 -5.23 -3.04
N LEU A 17 -5.22 -5.01 -2.59
CA LEU A 17 -4.16 -4.47 -3.44
C LEU A 17 -3.77 -5.42 -4.57
N PHE A 18 -3.64 -6.72 -4.29
CA PHE A 18 -3.30 -7.71 -5.32
C PHE A 18 -4.42 -7.89 -6.34
N LEU A 19 -5.67 -7.93 -5.91
CA LEU A 19 -6.81 -7.96 -6.83
C LEU A 19 -6.87 -6.69 -7.68
N GLY A 20 -6.67 -5.52 -7.07
CA GLY A 20 -6.61 -4.24 -7.77
C GLY A 20 -5.46 -4.19 -8.79
N ALA A 21 -4.28 -4.69 -8.43
CA ALA A 21 -3.17 -4.83 -9.36
C ALA A 21 -3.51 -5.78 -10.52
N GLY A 22 -4.19 -6.89 -10.24
CA GLY A 22 -4.69 -7.81 -11.27
C GLY A 22 -5.64 -7.12 -12.26
N CYS A 23 -6.58 -6.29 -11.78
CA CYS A 23 -7.46 -5.49 -12.63
C CYS A 23 -6.69 -4.50 -13.51
N ILE A 24 -5.66 -3.84 -12.95
CA ILE A 24 -4.83 -2.88 -13.67
C ILE A 24 -4.02 -3.60 -14.77
N ILE A 25 -3.37 -4.72 -14.42
CA ILE A 25 -2.60 -5.53 -15.38
C ILE A 25 -3.50 -6.06 -16.49
N HIS A 26 -4.71 -6.48 -16.16
CA HIS A 26 -5.70 -6.94 -17.15
C HIS A 26 -6.10 -5.83 -18.13
N ALA A 27 -6.25 -4.59 -17.63
CA ALA A 27 -6.63 -3.45 -18.46
C ALA A 27 -5.49 -2.91 -19.34
N VAL A 28 -4.22 -2.99 -18.87
CA VAL A 28 -3.05 -2.42 -19.54
C VAL A 28 -2.24 -3.49 -20.29
N HIS A 29 -2.46 -4.78 -20.01
CA HIS A 29 -1.70 -5.92 -20.55
C HIS A 29 -0.19 -5.84 -20.28
N SER A 30 0.24 -5.16 -19.22
CA SER A 30 1.64 -5.00 -18.83
C SER A 30 1.80 -4.96 -17.32
N ASN A 31 2.91 -5.49 -16.82
CA ASN A 31 3.31 -5.45 -15.41
C ASN A 31 4.22 -4.24 -15.12
N GLU A 32 4.64 -3.51 -16.14
CA GLU A 32 5.57 -2.40 -15.99
C GLU A 32 4.84 -1.10 -15.62
N MET A 33 5.29 -0.46 -14.55
CA MET A 33 4.72 0.81 -14.08
C MET A 33 4.92 1.95 -15.10
N SER A 34 5.94 1.84 -15.96
CA SER A 34 6.22 2.79 -17.04
C SER A 34 5.15 2.81 -18.15
N THR A 35 4.40 1.71 -18.29
CA THR A 35 3.29 1.60 -19.25
C THR A 35 1.95 2.04 -18.67
N MET A 36 1.88 2.23 -17.36
CA MET A 36 0.70 2.70 -16.65
C MET A 36 0.73 4.22 -16.53
N GLY A 37 -0.39 4.83 -16.24
CA GLY A 37 -0.53 6.27 -15.99
C GLY A 37 -1.90 6.77 -16.39
N GLY A 38 -2.43 7.75 -15.65
CA GLY A 38 -3.71 8.36 -15.96
C GLY A 38 -4.94 7.46 -15.84
N LEU A 39 -4.81 6.24 -15.28
CA LEU A 39 -5.87 5.21 -15.27
C LEU A 39 -7.09 5.58 -14.44
N ARG A 40 -7.04 6.60 -13.59
CA ARG A 40 -8.16 7.04 -12.74
C ARG A 40 -9.45 7.34 -13.51
N LYS A 41 -9.33 7.78 -14.77
CA LYS A 41 -10.46 8.15 -15.63
C LYS A 41 -11.15 6.91 -16.22
N TYR A 42 -10.37 5.88 -16.47
CA TYR A 42 -10.82 4.66 -17.15
C TYR A 42 -11.30 3.59 -16.17
N MET A 43 -10.76 3.59 -14.94
CA MET A 43 -11.01 2.57 -13.92
C MET A 43 -11.39 3.20 -12.57
N PRO A 44 -12.54 3.89 -12.46
CA PRO A 44 -12.91 4.63 -11.25
C PRO A 44 -13.14 3.72 -10.03
N ILE A 45 -13.72 2.53 -10.20
CA ILE A 45 -13.98 1.60 -9.09
C ILE A 45 -12.66 1.04 -8.57
N THR A 46 -11.81 0.54 -9.48
CA THR A 46 -10.48 0.04 -9.14
C THR A 46 -9.63 1.14 -8.49
N HIS A 47 -9.69 2.37 -9.00
CA HIS A 47 -8.99 3.53 -8.43
C HIS A 47 -9.38 3.81 -6.98
N ILE A 48 -10.69 3.88 -6.67
CA ILE A 48 -11.17 4.20 -5.32
C ILE A 48 -10.83 3.06 -4.34
N THR A 49 -11.06 1.80 -4.75
CA THR A 49 -10.78 0.64 -3.90
C THR A 49 -9.28 0.48 -3.63
N PHE A 50 -8.44 0.77 -4.61
CA PHE A 50 -6.98 0.79 -4.45
C PHE A 50 -6.53 1.92 -3.51
N LEU A 51 -7.13 3.10 -3.60
CA LEU A 51 -6.85 4.22 -2.68
C LEU A 51 -7.21 3.85 -1.23
N ILE A 52 -8.36 3.21 -1.01
CA ILE A 52 -8.77 2.71 0.31
C ILE A 52 -7.71 1.76 0.88
N ALA A 53 -7.21 0.84 0.05
CA ALA A 53 -6.15 -0.08 0.46
C ALA A 53 -4.82 0.64 0.77
N CYS A 54 -4.45 1.65 -0.02
CA CYS A 54 -3.26 2.47 0.23
C CYS A 54 -3.37 3.27 1.55
N LEU A 55 -4.53 3.83 1.86
CA LEU A 55 -4.79 4.53 3.12
C LEU A 55 -4.78 3.56 4.32
N ALA A 56 -5.35 2.37 4.15
CA ALA A 56 -5.34 1.34 5.19
C ALA A 56 -3.91 0.87 5.49
N ILE A 57 -3.10 0.56 4.47
CA ILE A 57 -1.71 0.13 4.66
C ILE A 57 -0.81 1.27 5.17
N ALA A 58 -1.12 2.53 4.86
CA ALA A 58 -0.44 3.69 5.42
C ALA A 58 -0.74 3.86 6.92
N GLY A 59 -1.86 3.30 7.41
CA GLY A 59 -2.27 3.44 8.80
C GLY A 59 -2.98 4.77 9.08
N ILE A 60 -3.78 5.25 8.15
CA ILE A 60 -4.58 6.47 8.32
C ILE A 60 -5.95 6.11 8.92
N PRO A 61 -6.43 6.84 9.94
CA PRO A 61 -7.82 6.68 10.40
C PRO A 61 -8.80 7.08 9.28
N PRO A 62 -9.94 6.44 9.14
CA PRO A 62 -10.59 5.44 10.01
C PRO A 62 -10.32 3.97 9.60
N PHE A 63 -9.37 3.68 8.74
CA PHE A 63 -9.16 2.35 8.17
C PHE A 63 -8.59 1.34 9.18
N SER A 64 -8.90 0.05 8.98
CA SER A 64 -8.53 -1.04 9.89
C SER A 64 -7.01 -1.15 10.15
N GLY A 65 -6.20 -0.80 9.16
CA GLY A 65 -4.75 -0.80 9.29
C GLY A 65 -4.19 0.17 10.33
N PHE A 66 -4.91 1.25 10.63
CA PHE A 66 -4.53 2.18 11.69
C PHE A 66 -4.55 1.50 13.07
N PHE A 67 -5.66 0.88 13.43
CA PHE A 67 -5.84 0.24 14.74
C PHE A 67 -4.81 -0.86 14.98
N SER A 68 -4.62 -1.72 14.00
CA SER A 68 -3.68 -2.85 14.12
C SER A 68 -2.22 -2.41 14.14
N LYS A 69 -1.85 -1.36 13.41
CA LYS A 69 -0.50 -0.79 13.41
C LYS A 69 -0.16 -0.08 14.71
N ASP A 70 -1.08 0.72 15.22
CA ASP A 70 -0.90 1.46 16.47
C ASP A 70 -0.62 0.50 17.63
N GLU A 71 -1.34 -0.60 17.69
CA GLU A 71 -1.15 -1.63 18.71
C GLU A 71 0.25 -2.27 18.65
N ILE A 72 0.74 -2.59 17.42
CA ILE A 72 2.10 -3.10 17.25
C ILE A 72 3.15 -2.04 17.64
N LEU A 73 2.97 -0.80 17.20
CA LEU A 73 3.90 0.27 17.54
C LEU A 73 3.94 0.53 19.04
N THR A 74 2.80 0.52 19.70
CA THR A 74 2.71 0.64 21.15
C THR A 74 3.48 -0.48 21.85
N ALA A 75 3.32 -1.72 21.42
CA ALA A 75 4.09 -2.86 21.96
C ALA A 75 5.59 -2.70 21.70
N CYS A 76 6.00 -2.20 20.54
CA CYS A 76 7.40 -1.94 20.23
C CYS A 76 8.00 -0.84 21.12
N PHE A 77 7.27 0.23 21.38
CA PHE A 77 7.71 1.29 22.29
C PHE A 77 7.80 0.83 23.75
N GLN A 78 6.89 -0.05 24.18
CA GLN A 78 6.95 -0.68 25.50
C GLN A 78 8.16 -1.58 25.67
N PHE A 79 8.54 -2.30 24.61
CA PHE A 79 9.73 -3.17 24.61
C PHE A 79 11.03 -2.35 24.60
N SER A 80 11.13 -1.38 23.69
CA SER A 80 12.30 -0.49 23.56
C SER A 80 11.94 0.76 22.75
N PRO A 81 12.26 1.97 23.25
CA PRO A 81 12.07 3.21 22.49
C PRO A 81 12.77 3.20 21.14
N VAL A 82 13.97 2.60 21.04
CA VAL A 82 14.71 2.48 19.79
C VAL A 82 13.95 1.64 18.77
N MET A 83 13.40 0.50 19.21
CA MET A 83 12.58 -0.37 18.35
C MET A 83 11.31 0.36 17.88
N GLY A 84 10.64 1.10 18.80
CA GLY A 84 9.47 1.89 18.47
C GLY A 84 9.75 2.92 17.36
N TRP A 85 10.85 3.66 17.46
CA TRP A 85 11.22 4.64 16.43
C TRP A 85 11.61 3.99 15.11
N ILE A 86 12.37 2.89 15.11
CA ILE A 86 12.69 2.14 13.89
C ILE A 86 11.42 1.70 13.19
N MET A 87 10.47 1.10 13.91
CA MET A 87 9.21 0.63 13.34
C MET A 87 8.33 1.78 12.84
N THR A 88 8.35 2.94 13.51
CA THR A 88 7.64 4.14 13.06
C THR A 88 8.21 4.67 11.74
N ILE A 89 9.53 4.70 11.58
CA ILE A 89 10.19 5.09 10.33
C ILE A 89 9.82 4.11 9.20
N ILE A 90 9.86 2.80 9.47
CA ILE A 90 9.46 1.77 8.49
C ILE A 90 8.00 1.95 8.09
N ALA A 91 7.12 2.28 9.03
CA ALA A 91 5.72 2.58 8.73
C ALA A 91 5.56 3.80 7.81
N GLY A 92 6.34 4.86 8.02
CA GLY A 92 6.40 6.02 7.13
C GLY A 92 6.93 5.69 5.73
N MET A 93 7.98 4.89 5.65
CA MET A 93 8.50 4.40 4.36
C MET A 93 7.45 3.57 3.62
N THR A 94 6.66 2.77 4.34
CA THR A 94 5.55 2.00 3.76
C THR A 94 4.49 2.92 3.14
N ALA A 95 4.09 3.97 3.84
CA ALA A 95 3.16 4.96 3.32
C ALA A 95 3.73 5.65 2.07
N PHE A 96 5.00 6.04 2.10
CA PHE A 96 5.67 6.70 0.97
C PHE A 96 5.67 5.83 -0.30
N TYR A 97 6.14 4.58 -0.23
CA TYR A 97 6.24 3.76 -1.44
C TYR A 97 4.87 3.34 -1.99
N MET A 98 3.86 3.17 -1.12
CA MET A 98 2.50 2.86 -1.57
C MET A 98 1.86 4.03 -2.31
N PHE A 99 2.04 5.25 -1.83
CA PHE A 99 1.55 6.43 -2.54
C PHE A 99 2.36 6.76 -3.80
N ARG A 100 3.66 6.46 -3.82
CA ARG A 100 4.44 6.49 -5.07
C ARG A 100 3.84 5.55 -6.13
N LEU A 101 3.53 4.31 -5.75
CA LEU A 101 2.88 3.35 -6.63
C LEU A 101 1.51 3.86 -7.11
N TYR A 102 0.69 4.35 -6.18
CA TYR A 102 -0.63 4.89 -6.48
C TYR A 102 -0.58 6.05 -7.48
N TYR A 103 0.30 7.02 -7.27
CA TYR A 103 0.46 8.15 -8.18
C TYR A 103 1.01 7.72 -9.55
N GLY A 104 1.95 6.80 -9.59
CA GLY A 104 2.49 6.27 -10.84
C GLY A 104 1.43 5.60 -11.72
N ILE A 105 0.49 4.88 -11.11
CA ILE A 105 -0.55 4.14 -11.84
C ILE A 105 -1.71 5.05 -12.23
N PHE A 106 -2.25 5.83 -11.28
CA PHE A 106 -3.52 6.53 -11.49
C PHE A 106 -3.37 7.98 -11.94
N TRP A 107 -2.23 8.64 -11.64
CA TRP A 107 -1.99 10.06 -11.92
C TRP A 107 -0.85 10.33 -12.90
N GLY A 108 0.06 9.42 -13.09
CA GLY A 108 1.22 9.57 -13.98
C GLY A 108 0.84 9.96 -15.41
N THR A 109 1.86 10.17 -16.25
CA THR A 109 1.69 10.51 -17.67
C THR A 109 1.00 9.37 -18.40
N GLU A 110 -0.08 9.68 -19.09
CA GLU A 110 -0.83 8.73 -19.90
C GLU A 110 0.03 8.25 -21.08
N ASN A 111 0.19 6.95 -21.23
CA ASN A 111 0.89 6.37 -22.38
C ASN A 111 -0.08 6.30 -23.56
N LYS A 112 -0.09 7.37 -24.36
CA LYS A 112 -1.02 7.55 -25.48
C LYS A 112 -0.89 6.48 -26.56
N GLU A 113 0.30 5.93 -26.78
CA GLU A 113 0.53 4.89 -27.79
C GLU A 113 -0.12 3.56 -27.36
N LEU A 114 0.05 3.20 -26.10
CA LEU A 114 -0.53 1.98 -25.53
C LEU A 114 -2.05 2.10 -25.40
N HIS A 115 -2.55 3.27 -24.98
CA HIS A 115 -3.98 3.54 -24.86
C HIS A 115 -4.68 3.65 -26.22
N ALA A 116 -3.97 4.00 -27.29
CA ALA A 116 -4.50 3.98 -28.65
C ALA A 116 -4.63 2.55 -29.21
N ALA A 117 -3.73 1.64 -28.80
CA ALA A 117 -3.78 0.23 -29.19
C ALA A 117 -4.85 -0.54 -28.40
N HIS A 118 -4.92 -0.29 -27.10
CA HIS A 118 -5.91 -0.88 -26.18
C HIS A 118 -6.43 0.20 -25.23
N THR A 119 -7.66 0.67 -25.44
CA THR A 119 -8.30 1.62 -24.50
C THR A 119 -8.54 0.91 -23.17
N PRO A 120 -7.87 1.36 -22.06
CA PRO A 120 -8.12 0.78 -20.75
C PRO A 120 -9.60 0.94 -20.39
N HIS A 121 -10.19 -0.07 -19.80
CA HIS A 121 -11.58 -0.05 -19.34
C HIS A 121 -11.68 -0.69 -17.96
N GLU A 122 -12.74 -0.37 -17.24
CA GLU A 122 -13.01 -0.95 -15.94
C GLU A 122 -13.18 -2.47 -16.06
N SER A 123 -12.69 -3.20 -15.06
CA SER A 123 -12.82 -4.65 -15.02
C SER A 123 -14.28 -5.09 -14.87
N PRO A 124 -14.66 -6.29 -15.35
CA PRO A 124 -16.04 -6.79 -15.23
C PRO A 124 -16.48 -6.92 -13.76
N LEU A 125 -17.79 -6.96 -13.53
CA LEU A 125 -18.37 -7.05 -12.19
C LEU A 125 -17.86 -8.24 -11.37
N THR A 126 -17.49 -9.33 -12.01
CA THR A 126 -16.88 -10.51 -11.37
C THR A 126 -15.56 -10.20 -10.67
N MET A 127 -14.82 -9.20 -11.13
CA MET A 127 -13.57 -8.74 -10.52
C MET A 127 -13.80 -7.53 -9.60
N THR A 128 -14.68 -6.60 -9.97
CA THR A 128 -14.91 -5.38 -9.19
C THR A 128 -15.77 -5.62 -7.95
N PHE A 129 -16.66 -6.61 -7.95
CA PHE A 129 -17.46 -6.96 -6.78
C PHE A 129 -16.59 -7.42 -5.58
N PRO A 130 -15.66 -8.38 -5.75
CA PRO A 130 -14.72 -8.73 -4.67
C PRO A 130 -13.87 -7.54 -4.18
N LEU A 131 -13.46 -6.64 -5.08
CA LEU A 131 -12.75 -5.40 -4.73
C LEU A 131 -13.58 -4.51 -3.81
N MET A 132 -14.82 -4.23 -4.17
CA MET A 132 -15.73 -3.41 -3.36
C MET A 132 -16.00 -4.06 -2.00
N PHE A 133 -16.22 -5.37 -1.98
CA PHE A 133 -16.45 -6.13 -0.75
C PHE A 133 -15.24 -6.07 0.20
N LEU A 134 -14.03 -6.32 -0.31
CA LEU A 134 -12.80 -6.22 0.48
C LEU A 134 -12.52 -4.79 0.93
N ALA A 135 -12.84 -3.78 0.10
CA ALA A 135 -12.71 -2.38 0.48
C ALA A 135 -13.65 -2.03 1.65
N ALA A 136 -14.91 -2.47 1.60
CA ALA A 136 -15.87 -2.30 2.68
C ALA A 136 -15.38 -2.95 3.98
N ILE A 137 -14.91 -4.20 3.92
CA ILE A 137 -14.32 -4.88 5.08
C ILE A 137 -13.11 -4.12 5.60
N THR A 138 -12.23 -3.65 4.73
CA THR A 138 -11.03 -2.89 5.11
C THR A 138 -11.36 -1.60 5.87
N ILE A 139 -12.48 -0.95 5.55
CA ILE A 139 -12.95 0.24 6.27
C ILE A 139 -13.51 -0.16 7.65
N VAL A 140 -14.37 -1.18 7.67
CA VAL A 140 -15.26 -1.49 8.82
C VAL A 140 -14.58 -2.38 9.85
N CYS A 141 -13.68 -3.27 9.42
CA CYS A 141 -13.08 -4.33 10.23
C CYS A 141 -12.36 -3.83 11.49
N GLY A 142 -11.75 -2.63 11.44
CA GLY A 142 -11.08 -2.03 12.60
C GLY A 142 -12.03 -1.55 13.71
N TRP A 143 -13.31 -1.35 13.39
CA TRP A 143 -14.31 -0.78 14.31
C TRP A 143 -15.28 -1.81 14.88
N ILE A 144 -15.73 -2.76 14.06
CA ILE A 144 -16.90 -3.59 14.36
C ILE A 144 -16.50 -4.98 14.85
N LEU A 145 -15.34 -5.50 14.42
CA LEU A 145 -14.96 -6.84 14.82
C LEU A 145 -14.33 -6.83 16.22
N PRO A 146 -14.99 -7.45 17.22
CA PRO A 146 -14.38 -7.72 18.51
C PRO A 146 -13.32 -8.82 18.36
N PHE A 147 -12.24 -8.51 17.65
CA PHE A 147 -11.20 -9.48 17.29
C PHE A 147 -10.58 -10.15 18.51
N GLY A 148 -10.52 -9.42 19.63
CA GLY A 148 -10.04 -9.94 20.89
C GLY A 148 -10.81 -11.18 21.37
N HIS A 149 -12.13 -11.23 21.16
CA HIS A 149 -12.95 -12.39 21.55
C HIS A 149 -12.71 -13.63 20.70
N PHE A 150 -12.34 -13.45 19.42
CA PHE A 150 -12.10 -14.58 18.51
C PHE A 150 -10.73 -15.22 18.68
N VAL A 151 -9.75 -14.53 19.23
CA VAL A 151 -8.35 -14.97 19.31
C VAL A 151 -7.95 -15.38 20.74
N SER A 152 -8.73 -15.00 21.74
CA SER A 152 -8.48 -15.35 23.14
C SER A 152 -8.85 -16.81 23.42
N ALA A 153 -7.86 -17.60 23.82
CA ALA A 153 -8.08 -19.00 24.21
C ALA A 153 -8.98 -19.15 25.46
N ASN A 154 -9.04 -18.09 26.30
CA ASN A 154 -9.78 -18.07 27.57
C ASN A 154 -11.12 -17.35 27.47
N GLY A 155 -11.52 -16.88 26.27
CA GLY A 155 -12.77 -16.11 26.10
C GLY A 155 -12.71 -14.69 26.70
N GLU A 156 -11.57 -14.26 27.26
CA GLU A 156 -11.41 -12.91 27.75
C GLU A 156 -11.25 -11.93 26.60
N ALA A 157 -12.01 -10.83 26.63
CA ALA A 157 -11.91 -9.78 25.65
C ALA A 157 -10.52 -9.13 25.72
N TYR A 158 -9.81 -9.14 24.62
CA TYR A 158 -8.60 -8.34 24.49
C TYR A 158 -8.99 -6.91 24.10
N ASP A 159 -8.86 -6.00 25.05
CA ASP A 159 -9.13 -4.59 24.79
C ASP A 159 -7.97 -3.96 24.02
N ILE A 160 -8.30 -3.35 22.89
CA ILE A 160 -7.34 -2.60 22.08
C ILE A 160 -7.05 -1.28 22.79
N HIS A 161 -5.88 -1.17 23.40
CA HIS A 161 -5.43 0.05 24.07
C HIS A 161 -4.69 0.96 23.07
N LEU A 162 -5.44 1.91 22.48
CA LEU A 162 -4.83 2.96 21.67
C LEU A 162 -4.03 3.92 22.56
N ASN A 163 -2.72 3.99 22.32
CA ASN A 163 -1.89 5.01 22.97
C ASN A 163 -1.93 6.29 22.13
N ALA A 164 -2.60 7.32 22.65
CA ALA A 164 -2.80 8.59 21.92
C ALA A 164 -1.49 9.25 21.44
N GLN A 165 -0.38 9.10 22.18
CA GLN A 165 0.92 9.66 21.78
C GLN A 165 1.53 8.87 20.60
N VAL A 166 1.49 7.54 20.65
CA VAL A 166 1.98 6.66 19.59
C VAL A 166 1.11 6.84 18.34
N ALA A 167 -0.20 6.86 18.50
CA ALA A 167 -1.15 7.10 17.42
C ALA A 167 -0.91 8.44 16.73
N ALA A 168 -0.76 9.52 17.48
CA ALA A 168 -0.48 10.84 16.93
C ALA A 168 0.85 10.87 16.15
N THR A 169 1.92 10.28 16.70
CA THR A 169 3.22 10.23 16.04
C THR A 169 3.17 9.40 14.76
N SER A 170 2.51 8.25 14.77
CA SER A 170 2.37 7.41 13.58
C SER A 170 1.57 8.08 12.47
N ILE A 171 0.46 8.77 12.81
CA ILE A 171 -0.34 9.54 11.85
C ILE A 171 0.49 10.69 11.24
N ILE A 172 1.21 11.46 12.08
CA ILE A 172 2.04 12.57 11.60
C ILE A 172 3.09 12.07 10.61
N VAL A 173 3.80 11.00 10.95
CA VAL A 173 4.83 10.41 10.07
C VAL A 173 4.21 9.89 8.78
N ALA A 174 3.06 9.21 8.84
CA ALA A 174 2.35 8.74 7.64
C ALA A 174 1.87 9.90 6.76
N VAL A 175 1.30 10.96 7.33
CA VAL A 175 0.85 12.14 6.59
C VAL A 175 2.03 12.87 5.93
N ILE A 176 3.14 13.06 6.64
CA ILE A 176 4.36 13.66 6.05
C ILE A 176 4.86 12.80 4.87
N ALA A 177 4.89 11.47 5.03
CA ALA A 177 5.33 10.57 3.98
C ALA A 177 4.39 10.62 2.75
N ILE A 178 3.07 10.70 2.95
CA ILE A 178 2.08 10.85 1.89
C ILE A 178 2.24 12.20 1.19
N LEU A 179 2.38 13.31 1.94
CA LEU A 179 2.60 14.64 1.37
C LEU A 179 3.89 14.70 0.54
N LEU A 180 4.95 14.07 1.05
CA LEU A 180 6.23 13.98 0.32
C LEU A 180 6.06 13.17 -0.98
N ALA A 181 5.38 12.03 -0.93
CA ALA A 181 5.09 11.23 -2.12
C ALA A 181 4.22 12.00 -3.12
N THR A 182 3.20 12.74 -2.64
CA THR A 182 2.34 13.60 -3.45
C THR A 182 3.16 14.69 -4.15
N TRP A 183 4.02 15.38 -3.40
CA TRP A 183 4.86 16.44 -3.95
C TRP A 183 5.83 15.92 -5.03
N MET A 184 6.39 14.71 -4.84
CA MET A 184 7.35 14.11 -5.77
C MET A 184 6.71 13.48 -7.00
N TYR A 185 5.54 12.82 -6.86
CA TYR A 185 5.00 11.90 -7.88
C TYR A 185 3.61 12.25 -8.41
N ALA A 186 2.88 13.19 -7.79
CA ALA A 186 1.53 13.56 -8.27
C ALA A 186 1.54 14.38 -9.57
N ARG A 187 2.68 14.92 -9.99
CA ARG A 187 2.83 15.70 -11.22
C ARG A 187 3.26 14.83 -12.38
N GLU A 188 2.83 15.16 -13.59
CA GLU A 188 3.21 14.46 -14.84
C GLU A 188 4.73 14.44 -15.06
N LYS A 189 5.41 15.56 -14.79
CA LYS A 189 6.87 15.64 -14.78
C LYS A 189 7.35 15.47 -13.34
N GLN A 190 8.25 14.54 -13.11
CA GLN A 190 8.79 14.20 -11.79
C GLN A 190 10.21 14.75 -11.59
N PRO A 191 10.44 16.09 -11.70
CA PRO A 191 11.78 16.67 -11.76
C PRO A 191 12.61 16.40 -10.50
N VAL A 192 11.94 16.25 -9.35
CA VAL A 192 12.61 15.96 -8.07
C VAL A 192 13.10 14.53 -8.00
N ALA A 193 12.29 13.57 -8.46
CA ALA A 193 12.68 12.17 -8.49
C ALA A 193 13.84 11.96 -9.48
N ASP A 194 13.77 12.57 -10.66
CA ASP A 194 14.82 12.51 -11.68
C ASP A 194 16.13 13.13 -11.20
N MET A 195 16.05 14.28 -10.54
CA MET A 195 17.21 14.96 -9.96
C MET A 195 17.87 14.11 -8.87
N LEU A 196 17.10 13.47 -7.98
CA LEU A 196 17.61 12.60 -6.95
C LEU A 196 18.23 11.33 -7.53
N ALA A 197 17.61 10.73 -8.54
CA ALA A 197 18.16 9.58 -9.26
C ALA A 197 19.48 9.90 -9.94
N ALA A 198 19.60 11.07 -10.53
CA ALA A 198 20.85 11.55 -11.14
C ALA A 198 21.95 11.80 -10.09
N ARG A 199 21.62 12.46 -8.97
CA ARG A 199 22.57 12.77 -7.91
C ARG A 199 23.07 11.53 -7.16
N PHE A 200 22.21 10.54 -6.96
CA PHE A 200 22.52 9.27 -6.31
C PHE A 200 22.57 8.11 -7.30
N SER A 201 23.16 8.34 -8.48
CA SER A 201 23.15 7.38 -9.59
C SER A 201 23.71 5.99 -9.23
N THR A 202 24.75 5.93 -8.38
CA THR A 202 25.35 4.67 -7.94
C THR A 202 24.38 3.87 -7.05
N LEU A 203 23.70 4.54 -6.12
CA LEU A 203 22.72 3.91 -5.22
C LEU A 203 21.47 3.49 -6.00
N HIS A 204 21.00 4.33 -6.93
CA HIS A 204 19.89 4.02 -7.82
C HIS A 204 20.18 2.81 -8.69
N ARG A 205 21.40 2.74 -9.27
CA ARG A 205 21.84 1.59 -10.08
C ARG A 205 21.99 0.31 -9.27
N ALA A 206 22.50 0.41 -8.03
CA ALA A 206 22.59 -0.73 -7.13
C ALA A 206 21.21 -1.26 -6.75
N ALA A 207 20.27 -0.39 -6.40
CA ALA A 207 18.89 -0.76 -6.08
C ALA A 207 18.17 -1.41 -7.28
N TYR A 208 18.38 -0.86 -8.49
CA TYR A 208 17.81 -1.41 -9.72
C TYR A 208 18.36 -2.80 -10.05
N LYS A 209 19.68 -3.02 -9.89
CA LYS A 209 20.31 -4.33 -10.10
C LYS A 209 19.89 -5.36 -9.06
N LEU A 210 19.67 -4.97 -7.80
CA LEU A 210 19.16 -5.85 -6.75
C LEU A 210 17.74 -6.35 -7.08
N SER A 211 16.90 -5.48 -7.59
CA SER A 211 15.55 -5.85 -8.03
C SER A 211 15.57 -6.86 -9.18
N LEU A 212 16.50 -6.72 -10.14
CA LEU A 212 16.62 -7.62 -11.28
C LEU A 212 17.13 -9.03 -10.90
N ILE A 213 17.94 -9.17 -9.84
CA ILE A 213 18.42 -10.48 -9.38
C ILE A 213 17.25 -11.34 -8.91
N HIS A 214 16.27 -10.76 -8.21
CA HIS A 214 15.08 -11.49 -7.74
C HIS A 214 14.09 -11.84 -8.86
N ILE A 215 14.09 -11.13 -9.98
CA ILE A 215 13.20 -11.39 -11.12
C ILE A 215 13.80 -12.43 -12.07
N SER A 216 15.13 -12.53 -12.18
CA SER A 216 15.80 -13.44 -13.12
C SER A 216 15.95 -14.87 -12.61
N GLU A 217 15.95 -15.11 -11.31
CA GLU A 217 16.11 -16.46 -10.75
C GLU A 217 14.95 -17.42 -11.05
N PRO A 218 13.66 -17.03 -10.96
CA PRO A 218 12.56 -17.93 -11.29
C PRO A 218 12.57 -18.37 -12.77
N THR A 219 13.05 -17.51 -13.66
CA THR A 219 13.05 -17.78 -15.10
C THR A 219 14.15 -18.77 -15.50
N ARG A 220 15.24 -18.84 -14.77
CA ARG A 220 16.32 -19.82 -14.98
C ARG A 220 15.95 -21.21 -14.48
N LEU A 221 15.20 -21.31 -13.39
CA LEU A 221 14.71 -22.60 -12.86
C LEU A 221 13.57 -23.20 -13.70
N ALA A 222 12.85 -22.39 -14.49
CA ALA A 222 11.82 -22.88 -15.40
C ALA A 222 12.36 -23.37 -16.75
N LEU A 223 13.66 -23.26 -17.00
CA LEU A 223 14.35 -23.69 -18.24
C LEU A 223 15.19 -24.95 -18.04
N ILE A 224 15.17 -25.61 -16.87
CA ILE A 224 15.74 -26.92 -16.58
C ILE A 224 14.60 -27.92 -16.34
#